data_06aa5fbd55746b3ef3c90165d5d8c6f9
#
_entry.id   06aa5fbd55746b3ef3c90165d5d8c6f9
#
_cell.length_a   1.000
_cell.length_b   1.000
_cell.length_c   1.000
_cell.angle_alpha   90.00
_cell.angle_beta   90.00
_cell.angle_gamma   90.00
#
_symmetry.space_group_name_H-M   'P 1'
#
loop_
_entity.id
_entity.type
_entity.pdbx_description
1 polymer ?
#
loop_
_entity_poly.entity_id
_entity_poly.type
_entity_poly.pdbx_seq_one_letter_code
_entity_poly.pdbx_strand_id
1 'polypeptide(L)'
;TAALLLVALNSLRGIPHYVGAFFIGESIGFTWRGKKTEVLNAALTIALLRVVYRVIYLIYGVRYDFGLPAMLTACFGILFQILNYKYISRTKKALLVGAFLTAFQFLDVMPLMDSLPVGRGETSQDIKIAAAVLDGEGLINTMSMVGILLFFLFGVLIFFQLRVENNLRELSVLREQNEEIRTRVQINEIKNRTYQEMQYLVHDLKSPLTALQTLVGVLKMKCEAEERSQDVDYLPRVEDNVDQMSRKISEILYEDQRSPITT
;
A
#
# COMPACT_ATOMS: atom_id res chain seq x y z
N THR A 1 32.21 -31.54 15.72
CA THR A 1 32.35 -30.09 15.38
C THR A 1 32.49 -29.85 13.89
N ALA A 2 33.36 -30.60 13.15
CA ALA A 2 33.58 -30.43 11.73
C ALA A 2 32.27 -30.67 10.90
N ALA A 3 31.55 -31.76 11.16
CA ALA A 3 30.29 -32.06 10.48
C ALA A 3 29.25 -30.95 10.66
N LEU A 4 29.11 -30.41 11.85
CA LEU A 4 28.20 -29.29 12.16
C LEU A 4 28.58 -28.03 11.38
N LEU A 5 29.88 -27.73 11.31
CA LEU A 5 30.38 -26.59 10.53
C LEU A 5 30.13 -26.76 9.03
N LEU A 6 30.32 -27.95 8.48
CA LEU A 6 30.06 -28.25 7.07
C LEU A 6 28.55 -28.08 6.73
N VAL A 7 27.65 -28.61 7.56
CA VAL A 7 26.21 -28.47 7.38
C VAL A 7 25.83 -27.01 7.46
N ALA A 8 26.30 -26.27 8.48
CA ALA A 8 26.01 -24.84 8.64
C ALA A 8 26.52 -24.00 7.46
N LEU A 9 27.75 -24.21 7.02
CA LEU A 9 28.32 -23.50 5.87
C LEU A 9 27.56 -23.78 4.58
N ASN A 10 27.17 -25.03 4.33
CA ASN A 10 26.38 -25.38 3.16
C ASN A 10 24.99 -24.69 3.18
N SER A 11 24.34 -24.66 4.33
CA SER A 11 23.01 -24.01 4.48
C SER A 11 23.09 -22.50 4.36
N LEU A 12 24.12 -21.87 4.96
CA LEU A 12 24.28 -20.40 4.90
C LEU A 12 24.74 -19.90 3.54
N ARG A 13 25.49 -20.72 2.79
CA ARG A 13 26.02 -20.38 1.46
C ARG A 13 24.93 -19.96 0.48
N GLY A 14 23.74 -20.58 0.55
CA GLY A 14 22.60 -20.27 -0.31
C GLY A 14 22.00 -18.89 -0.08
N ILE A 15 22.05 -18.39 1.15
CA ILE A 15 21.35 -17.16 1.56
C ILE A 15 21.71 -15.95 0.68
N PRO A 16 22.98 -15.59 0.45
CA PRO A 16 23.34 -14.42 -0.36
C PRO A 16 22.79 -14.49 -1.79
N HIS A 17 22.82 -15.65 -2.42
CA HIS A 17 22.37 -15.83 -3.80
C HIS A 17 20.85 -15.67 -3.92
N TYR A 18 20.10 -16.32 -3.04
CA TYR A 18 18.63 -16.29 -3.09
C TYR A 18 18.07 -14.96 -2.61
N VAL A 19 18.59 -14.43 -1.51
CA VAL A 19 18.15 -13.14 -0.97
C VAL A 19 18.56 -12.02 -1.93
N GLY A 20 19.76 -12.08 -2.51
CA GLY A 20 20.19 -11.13 -3.53
C GLY A 20 19.29 -11.14 -4.78
N ALA A 21 19.02 -12.34 -5.33
CA ALA A 21 18.11 -12.48 -6.47
C ALA A 21 16.68 -12.00 -6.14
N PHE A 22 16.19 -12.27 -4.93
CA PHE A 22 14.90 -11.76 -4.45
C PHE A 22 14.88 -10.23 -4.39
N PHE A 23 15.91 -9.59 -3.83
CA PHE A 23 15.97 -8.12 -3.78
C PHE A 23 16.03 -7.48 -5.16
N ILE A 24 16.79 -8.08 -6.09
CA ILE A 24 16.84 -7.59 -7.48
C ILE A 24 15.46 -7.74 -8.14
N GLY A 25 14.81 -8.89 -8.00
CA GLY A 25 13.49 -9.15 -8.55
C GLY A 25 12.42 -8.17 -8.01
N GLU A 26 12.43 -7.90 -6.70
CA GLU A 26 11.52 -6.94 -6.05
C GLU A 26 11.82 -5.48 -6.45
N SER A 27 13.08 -5.13 -6.78
CA SER A 27 13.45 -3.75 -7.10
C SER A 27 13.13 -3.36 -8.53
N ILE A 28 13.13 -4.27 -9.49
CA ILE A 28 12.88 -3.98 -10.91
C ILE A 28 11.41 -3.67 -11.17
N GLY A 29 10.47 -4.27 -10.44
CA GLY A 29 9.05 -3.93 -10.43
C GLY A 29 8.40 -3.89 -11.81
N PHE A 30 8.19 -5.03 -12.46
CA PHE A 30 7.54 -5.07 -13.76
C PHE A 30 6.08 -4.63 -13.69
N THR A 31 5.70 -3.72 -14.59
CA THR A 31 4.31 -3.32 -14.79
C THR A 31 3.83 -3.78 -16.17
N TRP A 32 2.75 -4.55 -16.19
CA TRP A 32 2.08 -4.96 -17.42
C TRP A 32 0.69 -4.32 -17.47
N ARG A 33 0.40 -3.53 -18.51
CA ARG A 33 -0.87 -2.77 -18.64
C ARG A 33 -1.21 -1.90 -17.43
N GLY A 34 -0.19 -1.28 -16.81
CA GLY A 34 -0.37 -0.40 -15.66
C GLY A 34 -0.58 -1.10 -14.31
N LYS A 35 -0.60 -2.44 -14.27
CA LYS A 35 -0.64 -3.23 -13.03
C LYS A 35 0.70 -3.89 -12.76
N LYS A 36 1.16 -3.83 -11.51
CA LYS A 36 2.37 -4.58 -11.08
C LYS A 36 2.10 -6.06 -11.23
N THR A 37 2.94 -6.75 -11.99
CA THR A 37 2.86 -8.20 -12.21
C THR A 37 3.90 -8.90 -11.32
N GLU A 38 3.44 -9.35 -10.17
CA GLU A 38 4.28 -10.04 -9.18
C GLU A 38 4.82 -11.37 -9.70
N VAL A 39 4.06 -12.05 -10.56
CA VAL A 39 4.47 -13.29 -11.23
C VAL A 39 5.71 -13.08 -12.11
N LEU A 40 5.83 -11.93 -12.77
CA LEU A 40 6.99 -11.60 -13.60
C LEU A 40 8.24 -11.37 -12.75
N ASN A 41 8.09 -10.75 -11.57
CA ASN A 41 9.19 -10.55 -10.62
C ASN A 41 9.70 -11.90 -10.09
N ALA A 42 8.79 -12.83 -9.81
CA ALA A 42 9.14 -14.18 -9.39
C ALA A 42 9.89 -14.95 -10.49
N ALA A 43 9.40 -14.88 -11.72
CA ALA A 43 10.06 -15.49 -12.87
C ALA A 43 11.47 -14.90 -13.08
N LEU A 44 11.64 -13.58 -12.92
CA LEU A 44 12.95 -12.92 -12.97
C LEU A 44 13.88 -13.42 -11.87
N THR A 45 13.40 -13.57 -10.63
CA THR A 45 14.18 -14.09 -9.51
C THR A 45 14.71 -15.48 -9.82
N ILE A 46 13.88 -16.37 -10.36
CA ILE A 46 14.29 -17.73 -10.78
C ILE A 46 15.32 -17.68 -11.91
N ALA A 47 15.10 -16.82 -12.91
CA ALA A 47 16.04 -16.64 -14.02
C ALA A 47 17.41 -16.13 -13.54
N LEU A 48 17.42 -15.17 -12.62
CA LEU A 48 18.64 -14.64 -12.01
C LEU A 48 19.42 -15.73 -11.26
N LEU A 49 18.75 -16.58 -10.50
CA LEU A 49 19.39 -17.71 -9.80
C LEU A 49 20.07 -18.66 -10.80
N ARG A 50 19.41 -18.98 -11.90
CA ARG A 50 20.00 -19.80 -12.97
C ARG A 50 21.24 -19.15 -13.59
N VAL A 51 21.20 -17.85 -13.83
CA VAL A 51 22.34 -17.09 -14.35
C VAL A 51 23.49 -17.11 -13.35
N VAL A 52 23.24 -16.84 -12.07
CA VAL A 52 24.26 -16.86 -11.01
C VAL A 52 24.92 -18.23 -10.93
N TYR A 53 24.17 -19.33 -10.93
CA TYR A 53 24.71 -20.69 -10.90
C TYR A 53 25.57 -21.01 -12.14
N ARG A 54 25.12 -20.50 -13.31
CA ARG A 54 25.92 -20.68 -14.54
C ARG A 54 27.25 -19.90 -14.49
N VAL A 55 27.23 -18.69 -13.95
CA VAL A 55 28.43 -17.87 -13.77
C VAL A 55 29.39 -18.52 -12.77
N ILE A 56 28.91 -19.03 -11.64
CA ILE A 56 29.72 -19.75 -10.66
C ILE A 56 30.38 -20.98 -11.31
N TYR A 57 29.62 -21.75 -12.08
CA TYR A 57 30.17 -22.90 -12.80
C TYR A 57 31.28 -22.50 -13.79
N LEU A 58 31.10 -21.39 -14.52
CA LEU A 58 32.10 -20.93 -15.49
C LEU A 58 33.39 -20.41 -14.82
N ILE A 59 33.30 -19.81 -13.63
CA ILE A 59 34.45 -19.21 -12.94
C ILE A 59 35.18 -20.26 -12.08
N TYR A 60 34.42 -21.08 -11.34
CA TYR A 60 34.99 -21.97 -10.33
C TYR A 60 34.93 -23.46 -10.70
N GLY A 61 34.24 -23.83 -11.79
CA GLY A 61 34.03 -25.22 -12.20
C GLY A 61 33.06 -26.02 -11.31
N VAL A 62 32.48 -25.40 -10.27
CA VAL A 62 31.61 -26.06 -9.29
C VAL A 62 30.18 -26.10 -9.79
N ARG A 63 29.56 -27.26 -9.84
CA ARG A 63 28.15 -27.44 -10.21
C ARG A 63 27.25 -27.25 -9.01
N TYR A 64 26.44 -26.19 -9.07
CA TYR A 64 25.29 -26.00 -8.16
C TYR A 64 24.06 -26.61 -8.80
N ASP A 65 23.36 -27.44 -8.05
CA ASP A 65 22.09 -28.01 -8.49
C ASP A 65 20.90 -27.07 -8.11
N PHE A 66 20.00 -26.88 -9.08
CA PHE A 66 18.72 -26.23 -8.83
C PHE A 66 17.70 -27.31 -8.41
N GLY A 67 17.99 -27.93 -7.26
CA GLY A 67 17.22 -29.05 -6.75
C GLY A 67 15.91 -28.67 -6.08
N LEU A 68 15.30 -29.65 -5.42
CA LEU A 68 14.02 -29.49 -4.71
C LEU A 68 13.99 -28.33 -3.72
N PRO A 69 15.04 -28.04 -2.90
CA PRO A 69 15.06 -26.91 -1.99
C PRO A 69 14.98 -25.56 -2.70
N ALA A 70 15.66 -25.42 -3.83
CA ALA A 70 15.61 -24.21 -4.64
C ALA A 70 14.23 -24.01 -5.26
N MET A 71 13.59 -25.08 -5.75
CA MET A 71 12.24 -25.05 -6.27
C MET A 71 11.21 -24.68 -5.19
N LEU A 72 11.30 -25.28 -4.01
CA LEU A 72 10.45 -24.96 -2.87
C LEU A 72 10.60 -23.50 -2.46
N THR A 73 11.84 -23.00 -2.37
CA THR A 73 12.10 -21.58 -2.05
C THR A 73 11.53 -20.66 -3.10
N ALA A 74 11.66 -21.00 -4.38
CA ALA A 74 11.05 -20.23 -5.46
C ALA A 74 9.52 -20.22 -5.36
N CYS A 75 8.90 -21.37 -5.10
CA CYS A 75 7.45 -21.49 -4.90
C CYS A 75 6.97 -20.65 -3.71
N PHE A 76 7.69 -20.69 -2.57
CA PHE A 76 7.38 -19.86 -1.42
C PHE A 76 7.58 -18.37 -1.73
N GLY A 77 8.63 -18.00 -2.43
CA GLY A 77 8.85 -16.62 -2.88
C GLY A 77 7.71 -16.10 -3.77
N ILE A 78 7.25 -16.92 -4.72
CA ILE A 78 6.13 -16.62 -5.60
C ILE A 78 4.83 -16.48 -4.78
N LEU A 79 4.53 -17.44 -3.91
CA LEU A 79 3.37 -17.40 -3.04
C LEU A 79 3.35 -16.15 -2.18
N PHE A 80 4.52 -15.73 -1.66
CA PHE A 80 4.68 -14.52 -0.87
C PHE A 80 4.44 -13.25 -1.68
N GLN A 81 4.89 -13.20 -2.92
CA GLN A 81 4.63 -12.08 -3.80
C GLN A 81 3.15 -11.98 -4.17
N ILE A 82 2.49 -13.11 -4.40
CA ILE A 82 1.05 -13.18 -4.73
C ILE A 82 0.17 -12.73 -3.53
N LEU A 83 0.57 -13.02 -2.30
CA LEU A 83 -0.17 -12.61 -1.08
C LEU A 83 -0.20 -11.09 -0.84
N ASN A 84 0.46 -10.32 -1.72
CA ASN A 84 0.38 -8.85 -1.83
C ASN A 84 0.46 -8.11 -0.49
N TYR A 85 1.53 -8.36 0.28
CA TYR A 85 1.83 -7.62 1.50
C TYR A 85 2.29 -6.20 1.19
N LYS A 86 1.34 -5.33 0.84
CA LYS A 86 1.57 -3.97 0.35
C LYS A 86 2.32 -3.09 1.36
N TYR A 87 2.07 -3.30 2.65
CA TYR A 87 2.56 -2.44 3.73
C TYR A 87 3.82 -2.98 4.41
N ILE A 88 4.37 -4.12 3.95
CA ILE A 88 5.55 -4.75 4.56
C ILE A 88 6.82 -4.35 3.81
N SER A 89 7.88 -4.03 4.57
CA SER A 89 9.18 -3.68 4.00
C SER A 89 9.82 -4.87 3.28
N ARG A 90 10.59 -4.58 2.23
CA ARG A 90 11.33 -5.59 1.44
C ARG A 90 12.26 -6.42 2.32
N THR A 91 12.91 -5.81 3.31
CA THR A 91 13.81 -6.47 4.25
C THR A 91 13.10 -7.55 5.07
N LYS A 92 11.88 -7.28 5.57
CA LYS A 92 11.10 -8.25 6.31
C LYS A 92 10.65 -9.42 5.43
N LYS A 93 10.26 -9.16 4.18
CA LYS A 93 9.97 -10.21 3.20
C LYS A 93 11.19 -11.07 2.92
N ALA A 94 12.37 -10.47 2.74
CA ALA A 94 13.62 -11.17 2.53
C ALA A 94 14.01 -12.05 3.73
N LEU A 95 13.80 -11.57 4.97
CA LEU A 95 14.04 -12.36 6.18
C LEU A 95 13.19 -13.62 6.20
N LEU A 96 11.93 -13.52 5.82
CA LEU A 96 11.03 -14.66 5.76
C LEU A 96 11.45 -15.68 4.70
N VAL A 97 11.75 -15.20 3.47
CA VAL A 97 12.28 -16.05 2.39
C VAL A 97 13.59 -16.71 2.84
N GLY A 98 14.47 -15.96 3.51
CA GLY A 98 15.72 -16.47 4.06
C GLY A 98 15.53 -17.57 5.11
N ALA A 99 14.54 -17.44 6.00
CA ALA A 99 14.23 -18.46 7.01
C ALA A 99 13.77 -19.78 6.36
N PHE A 100 12.81 -19.74 5.43
CA PHE A 100 12.36 -20.94 4.73
C PHE A 100 13.47 -21.53 3.83
N LEU A 101 14.23 -20.67 3.15
CA LEU A 101 15.35 -21.11 2.37
C LEU A 101 16.36 -21.90 3.22
N THR A 102 16.71 -21.36 4.39
CA THR A 102 17.65 -22.02 5.30
C THR A 102 17.10 -23.38 5.77
N ALA A 103 15.80 -23.43 6.09
CA ALA A 103 15.15 -24.69 6.44
C ALA A 103 15.28 -25.74 5.31
N PHE A 104 14.99 -25.33 4.07
CA PHE A 104 15.07 -26.26 2.92
C PHE A 104 16.52 -26.63 2.54
N GLN A 105 17.49 -25.76 2.80
CA GLN A 105 18.90 -26.07 2.54
C GLN A 105 19.43 -27.20 3.43
N PHE A 106 18.85 -27.42 4.61
CA PHE A 106 19.19 -28.58 5.43
C PHE A 106 18.76 -29.90 4.80
N LEU A 107 17.78 -29.93 3.91
CA LEU A 107 17.39 -31.11 3.15
C LEU A 107 18.50 -31.54 2.17
N ASP A 108 19.28 -30.62 1.64
CA ASP A 108 20.30 -30.89 0.63
C ASP A 108 21.45 -31.78 1.16
N VAL A 109 21.75 -31.66 2.43
CA VAL A 109 22.86 -32.39 3.07
C VAL A 109 22.41 -33.64 3.83
N MET A 110 21.10 -33.95 3.82
CA MET A 110 20.51 -35.05 4.57
C MET A 110 20.67 -36.39 3.83
N PRO A 111 21.50 -37.35 4.33
CA PRO A 111 21.68 -38.64 3.66
C PRO A 111 20.37 -39.43 3.53
N LEU A 112 19.45 -39.34 4.49
CA LEU A 112 18.16 -40.01 4.47
C LEU A 112 17.34 -39.66 3.22
N MET A 113 17.59 -38.50 2.58
CA MET A 113 16.88 -38.00 1.41
C MET A 113 17.54 -38.35 0.08
N ASP A 114 18.54 -39.21 0.07
CA ASP A 114 19.27 -39.60 -1.18
C ASP A 114 18.40 -40.29 -2.23
N SER A 115 17.32 -40.92 -1.81
CA SER A 115 16.31 -41.49 -2.74
C SER A 115 15.52 -40.44 -3.51
N LEU A 116 15.48 -39.17 -3.04
CA LEU A 116 14.82 -38.07 -3.66
C LEU A 116 15.80 -37.20 -4.48
N PRO A 117 15.29 -36.38 -5.42
CA PRO A 117 16.13 -35.46 -6.19
C PRO A 117 16.57 -34.26 -5.36
N VAL A 118 17.24 -34.50 -4.21
CA VAL A 118 17.66 -33.50 -3.24
C VAL A 118 19.15 -33.58 -3.05
N GLY A 119 19.83 -32.42 -3.02
CA GLY A 119 21.25 -32.34 -2.72
C GLY A 119 22.15 -33.04 -3.72
N ARG A 120 21.86 -32.93 -5.01
CA ARG A 120 22.69 -33.45 -6.11
C ARG A 120 23.86 -32.55 -6.51
N GLY A 121 23.96 -31.37 -5.90
CA GLY A 121 25.12 -30.49 -6.09
C GLY A 121 26.38 -31.09 -5.51
N GLU A 122 27.54 -30.83 -6.16
CA GLU A 122 28.84 -31.42 -5.77
C GLU A 122 29.15 -31.29 -4.28
N THR A 123 28.95 -30.09 -3.71
CA THR A 123 29.25 -29.84 -2.28
C THR A 123 28.30 -30.56 -1.33
N SER A 124 27.06 -30.77 -1.68
CA SER A 124 26.10 -31.55 -0.86
C SER A 124 26.41 -33.03 -0.93
N GLN A 125 26.80 -33.52 -2.11
CA GLN A 125 27.25 -34.89 -2.33
C GLN A 125 28.52 -35.19 -1.55
N ASP A 126 29.52 -34.29 -1.58
CA ASP A 126 30.77 -34.45 -0.82
C ASP A 126 30.51 -34.57 0.68
N ILE A 127 29.57 -33.80 1.23
CA ILE A 127 29.18 -33.89 2.64
C ILE A 127 28.54 -35.23 2.95
N LYS A 128 27.68 -35.77 2.08
CA LYS A 128 27.03 -37.07 2.25
C LYS A 128 28.05 -38.22 2.13
N ILE A 129 28.96 -38.15 1.16
CA ILE A 129 30.03 -39.13 1.02
C ILE A 129 30.94 -39.11 2.24
N ALA A 130 31.35 -37.93 2.71
CA ALA A 130 32.15 -37.80 3.93
C ALA A 130 31.42 -38.36 5.16
N ALA A 131 30.12 -38.17 5.25
CA ALA A 131 29.29 -38.73 6.32
C ALA A 131 29.25 -40.26 6.28
N ALA A 132 29.09 -40.84 5.11
CA ALA A 132 29.10 -42.31 4.94
C ALA A 132 30.45 -42.91 5.28
N VAL A 133 31.56 -42.30 4.83
CA VAL A 133 32.93 -42.78 5.12
C VAL A 133 33.28 -42.69 6.61
N LEU A 134 32.79 -41.68 7.32
CA LEU A 134 33.06 -41.42 8.73
C LEU A 134 31.99 -42.02 9.69
N ASP A 135 31.07 -42.84 9.18
CA ASP A 135 29.93 -43.38 9.94
C ASP A 135 29.14 -42.32 10.71
N GLY A 136 29.03 -41.12 10.09
CA GLY A 136 28.41 -39.95 10.68
C GLY A 136 27.00 -39.61 10.14
N GLU A 137 26.39 -40.50 9.34
CA GLU A 137 25.09 -40.26 8.68
C GLU A 137 23.97 -39.96 9.68
N GLY A 138 23.92 -40.73 10.79
CA GLY A 138 22.91 -40.50 11.84
C GLY A 138 23.03 -39.14 12.48
N LEU A 139 24.24 -38.63 12.69
CA LEU A 139 24.49 -37.30 13.23
C LEU A 139 24.04 -36.22 12.27
N ILE A 140 24.38 -36.33 10.97
CA ILE A 140 23.99 -35.34 9.96
C ILE A 140 22.49 -35.34 9.75
N ASN A 141 21.83 -36.50 9.72
CA ASN A 141 20.38 -36.62 9.65
C ASN A 141 19.68 -35.90 10.83
N THR A 142 20.13 -36.18 12.07
CA THR A 142 19.57 -35.56 13.27
C THR A 142 19.74 -34.03 13.26
N MET A 143 20.95 -33.57 12.92
CA MET A 143 21.21 -32.12 12.84
C MET A 143 20.40 -31.44 11.77
N SER A 144 20.25 -32.07 10.61
CA SER A 144 19.44 -31.55 9.52
C SER A 144 17.96 -31.49 9.93
N MET A 145 17.42 -32.53 10.57
CA MET A 145 16.03 -32.51 11.07
C MET A 145 15.79 -31.39 12.08
N VAL A 146 16.70 -31.22 13.05
CA VAL A 146 16.60 -30.11 14.02
C VAL A 146 16.69 -28.76 13.32
N GLY A 147 17.60 -28.59 12.37
CA GLY A 147 17.75 -27.38 11.58
C GLY A 147 16.49 -27.05 10.77
N ILE A 148 15.92 -28.03 10.07
CA ILE A 148 14.67 -27.88 9.32
C ILE A 148 13.56 -27.41 10.26
N LEU A 149 13.33 -28.12 11.37
CA LEU A 149 12.26 -27.80 12.29
C LEU A 149 12.41 -26.39 12.87
N LEU A 150 13.62 -26.04 13.31
CA LEU A 150 13.90 -24.73 13.91
C LEU A 150 13.66 -23.58 12.94
N PHE A 151 14.25 -23.65 11.75
CA PHE A 151 14.13 -22.57 10.77
C PHE A 151 12.75 -22.52 10.10
N PHE A 152 12.08 -23.66 9.94
CA PHE A 152 10.70 -23.71 9.45
C PHE A 152 9.73 -23.07 10.44
N LEU A 153 9.81 -23.43 11.73
CA LEU A 153 9.00 -22.81 12.78
C LEU A 153 9.28 -21.30 12.90
N PHE A 154 10.55 -20.91 12.81
CA PHE A 154 10.93 -19.51 12.81
C PHE A 154 10.31 -18.76 11.60
N GLY A 155 10.35 -19.35 10.41
CA GLY A 155 9.70 -18.83 9.23
C GLY A 155 8.18 -18.67 9.40
N VAL A 156 7.53 -19.69 9.99
CA VAL A 156 6.09 -19.64 10.27
C VAL A 156 5.74 -18.52 11.26
N LEU A 157 6.53 -18.35 12.32
CA LEU A 157 6.34 -17.25 13.28
C LEU A 157 6.47 -15.88 12.61
N ILE A 158 7.53 -15.69 11.80
CA ILE A 158 7.69 -14.45 11.02
C ILE A 158 6.49 -14.24 10.09
N PHE A 159 6.02 -15.30 9.42
CA PHE A 159 4.86 -15.20 8.53
C PHE A 159 3.62 -14.67 9.25
N PHE A 160 3.26 -15.24 10.40
CA PHE A 160 2.13 -14.78 11.18
C PHE A 160 2.31 -13.33 11.67
N GLN A 161 3.52 -12.99 12.13
CA GLN A 161 3.83 -11.63 12.56
C GLN A 161 3.66 -10.62 11.42
N LEU A 162 4.16 -10.94 10.23
CA LEU A 162 4.02 -10.07 9.06
C LEU A 162 2.56 -9.94 8.60
N ARG A 163 1.79 -11.01 8.69
CA ARG A 163 0.37 -10.99 8.37
C ARG A 163 -0.40 -10.07 9.31
N VAL A 164 -0.16 -10.18 10.61
CA VAL A 164 -0.78 -9.30 11.62
C VAL A 164 -0.37 -7.85 11.38
N GLU A 165 0.91 -7.56 11.14
CA GLU A 165 1.40 -6.21 10.86
C GLU A 165 0.73 -5.63 9.61
N ASN A 166 0.64 -6.40 8.52
CA ASN A 166 -0.02 -5.95 7.29
C ASN A 166 -1.49 -5.61 7.53
N ASN A 167 -2.23 -6.48 8.23
CA ASN A 167 -3.64 -6.26 8.53
C ASN A 167 -3.86 -5.03 9.43
N LEU A 168 -3.01 -4.83 10.43
CA LEU A 168 -3.08 -3.64 11.30
C LEU A 168 -2.83 -2.35 10.52
N ARG A 169 -1.85 -2.34 9.62
CA ARG A 169 -1.58 -1.18 8.77
C ARG A 169 -2.71 -0.90 7.78
N GLU A 170 -3.27 -1.93 7.18
CA GLU A 170 -4.43 -1.80 6.29
C GLU A 170 -5.63 -1.21 7.04
N LEU A 171 -5.92 -1.72 8.24
CA LEU A 171 -6.97 -1.17 9.10
C LEU A 171 -6.72 0.30 9.49
N SER A 172 -5.46 0.69 9.75
CA SER A 172 -5.14 2.09 10.07
C SER A 172 -5.40 3.01 8.90
N VAL A 173 -5.01 2.62 7.68
CA VAL A 173 -5.27 3.39 6.46
C VAL A 173 -6.77 3.51 6.18
N LEU A 174 -7.53 2.42 6.33
CA LEU A 174 -8.99 2.45 6.16
C LEU A 174 -9.69 3.34 7.19
N ARG A 175 -9.21 3.38 8.43
CA ARG A 175 -9.73 4.29 9.47
C ARG A 175 -9.48 5.75 9.11
N GLU A 176 -8.26 6.08 8.70
CA GLU A 176 -7.90 7.44 8.27
C GLU A 176 -8.77 7.91 7.10
N GLN A 177 -8.97 7.07 6.09
CA GLN A 177 -9.86 7.36 4.97
C GLN A 177 -11.32 7.57 5.42
N ASN A 178 -11.81 6.76 6.34
CA ASN A 178 -13.16 6.92 6.89
C ASN A 178 -13.32 8.23 7.67
N GLU A 179 -12.33 8.62 8.46
CA GLU A 179 -12.34 9.89 9.19
C GLU A 179 -12.33 11.08 8.22
N GLU A 180 -11.53 11.02 7.16
CA GLU A 180 -11.53 12.05 6.13
C GLU A 180 -12.89 12.18 5.44
N ILE A 181 -13.51 11.06 5.06
CA ILE A 181 -14.84 11.04 4.45
C ILE A 181 -15.88 11.63 5.41
N ARG A 182 -15.87 11.24 6.69
CA ARG A 182 -16.78 11.78 7.71
C ARG A 182 -16.64 13.28 7.87
N THR A 183 -15.40 13.77 7.93
CA THR A 183 -15.13 15.21 8.02
C THR A 183 -15.65 15.96 6.79
N ARG A 184 -15.46 15.42 5.59
CA ARG A 184 -16.00 16.01 4.35
C ARG A 184 -17.54 16.05 4.36
N VAL A 185 -18.18 14.97 4.81
CA VAL A 185 -19.66 14.92 4.93
C VAL A 185 -20.15 15.97 5.91
N GLN A 186 -19.55 16.09 7.09
CA GLN A 186 -19.90 17.11 8.09
C GLN A 186 -19.76 18.54 7.56
N ILE A 187 -18.65 18.83 6.87
CA ILE A 187 -18.45 20.14 6.23
C ILE A 187 -19.54 20.42 5.20
N ASN A 188 -19.92 19.43 4.39
CA ASN A 188 -20.98 19.60 3.39
C ASN A 188 -22.36 19.80 4.05
N GLU A 189 -22.66 19.09 5.14
CA GLU A 189 -23.90 19.29 5.90
C GLU A 189 -23.98 20.69 6.50
N ILE A 190 -22.89 21.18 7.11
CA ILE A 190 -22.81 22.54 7.63
C ILE A 190 -23.03 23.57 6.51
N LYS A 191 -22.34 23.41 5.39
CA LYS A 191 -22.50 24.26 4.21
C LYS A 191 -23.94 24.28 3.73
N ASN A 192 -24.56 23.12 3.55
CA ASN A 192 -25.93 23.01 3.10
C ASN A 192 -26.93 23.71 4.07
N ARG A 193 -26.71 23.53 5.37
CA ARG A 193 -27.51 24.17 6.40
C ARG A 193 -27.37 25.70 6.36
N THR A 194 -26.13 26.18 6.29
CA THR A 194 -25.85 27.62 6.16
C THR A 194 -26.51 28.20 4.90
N TYR A 195 -26.47 27.44 3.80
CA TYR A 195 -27.15 27.84 2.55
C TYR A 195 -28.64 27.96 2.71
N GLN A 196 -29.29 27.01 3.35
CA GLN A 196 -30.72 27.06 3.62
C GLN A 196 -31.09 28.23 4.52
N GLU A 197 -30.35 28.44 5.61
CA GLU A 197 -30.56 29.57 6.52
C GLU A 197 -30.41 30.92 5.78
N MET A 198 -29.39 31.01 4.89
CA MET A 198 -29.17 32.21 4.07
C MET A 198 -30.33 32.47 3.09
N GLN A 199 -30.86 31.42 2.42
CA GLN A 199 -32.01 31.51 1.55
C GLN A 199 -33.28 32.02 2.29
N TYR A 200 -33.51 31.51 3.51
CA TYR A 200 -34.61 31.97 4.35
C TYR A 200 -34.46 33.47 4.71
N LEU A 201 -33.26 33.89 5.15
CA LEU A 201 -32.98 35.29 5.48
C LEU A 201 -33.21 36.22 4.29
N VAL A 202 -32.75 35.82 3.11
CA VAL A 202 -32.95 36.62 1.89
C VAL A 202 -34.43 36.73 1.50
N HIS A 203 -35.15 35.62 1.61
CA HIS A 203 -36.61 35.64 1.35
C HIS A 203 -37.33 36.55 2.32
N ASP A 204 -37.00 36.49 3.60
CA ASP A 204 -37.63 37.32 4.65
C ASP A 204 -37.26 38.80 4.54
N LEU A 205 -36.06 39.11 4.01
CA LEU A 205 -35.64 40.49 3.71
C LEU A 205 -36.29 41.04 2.43
N LYS A 206 -36.56 40.21 1.45
CA LYS A 206 -37.17 40.64 0.18
C LYS A 206 -38.58 41.18 0.36
N SER A 207 -39.37 40.59 1.25
CA SER A 207 -40.77 41.01 1.53
C SER A 207 -40.86 42.45 2.07
N PRO A 208 -40.17 42.82 3.19
CA PRO A 208 -40.21 44.20 3.69
C PRO A 208 -39.56 45.19 2.73
N LEU A 209 -38.57 44.81 1.95
CA LEU A 209 -37.95 45.66 0.96
C LEU A 209 -38.94 46.02 -0.18
N THR A 210 -39.68 45.01 -0.68
CA THR A 210 -40.74 45.26 -1.67
C THR A 210 -41.86 46.17 -1.13
N ALA A 211 -42.21 45.98 0.15
CA ALA A 211 -43.17 46.88 0.81
C ALA A 211 -42.66 48.33 0.91
N LEU A 212 -41.37 48.50 1.26
CA LEU A 212 -40.72 49.82 1.28
C LEU A 212 -40.67 50.47 -0.11
N GLN A 213 -40.32 49.73 -1.15
CA GLN A 213 -40.33 50.22 -2.53
C GLN A 213 -41.74 50.70 -2.93
N THR A 214 -42.77 49.94 -2.58
CA THR A 214 -44.14 50.30 -2.87
C THR A 214 -44.55 51.56 -2.12
N LEU A 215 -44.25 51.71 -0.83
CA LEU A 215 -44.52 52.87 -0.02
C LEU A 215 -43.78 54.12 -0.53
N VAL A 216 -42.53 53.99 -0.90
CA VAL A 216 -41.76 55.13 -1.49
C VAL A 216 -42.38 55.56 -2.82
N GLY A 217 -42.80 54.63 -3.67
CA GLY A 217 -43.48 54.89 -4.92
C GLY A 217 -44.84 55.65 -4.71
N VAL A 218 -45.60 55.20 -3.74
CA VAL A 218 -46.86 55.87 -3.39
C VAL A 218 -46.60 57.27 -2.83
N LEU A 219 -45.64 57.46 -1.95
CA LEU A 219 -45.23 58.76 -1.42
C LEU A 219 -44.76 59.70 -2.53
N LYS A 220 -43.97 59.20 -3.47
CA LYS A 220 -43.53 59.99 -4.63
C LYS A 220 -44.68 60.50 -5.47
N MET A 221 -45.63 59.62 -5.81
CA MET A 221 -46.86 60.02 -6.54
C MET A 221 -47.68 61.07 -5.78
N LYS A 222 -47.78 60.96 -4.43
CA LYS A 222 -48.51 61.91 -3.62
C LYS A 222 -47.81 63.24 -3.52
N CYS A 223 -46.46 63.28 -3.36
CA CYS A 223 -45.69 64.53 -3.33
C CYS A 223 -45.75 65.27 -4.69
N GLU A 224 -45.73 64.55 -5.79
CA GLU A 224 -45.91 65.12 -7.14
C GLU A 224 -47.26 65.72 -7.36
N ALA A 225 -48.29 65.05 -6.82
CA ALA A 225 -49.69 65.58 -6.91
C ALA A 225 -49.97 66.82 -6.03
N GLU A 226 -49.22 66.99 -4.93
CA GLU A 226 -49.37 68.10 -3.97
C GLU A 226 -48.42 69.29 -4.22
N GLU A 227 -47.61 69.28 -5.31
CA GLU A 227 -46.63 70.31 -5.70
C GLU A 227 -45.61 70.65 -4.58
N ARG A 228 -45.29 69.68 -3.72
CA ARG A 228 -44.28 69.79 -2.66
C ARG A 228 -42.87 69.59 -3.20
N SER A 229 -42.24 70.57 -3.77
CA SER A 229 -40.99 70.48 -4.47
C SER A 229 -39.75 70.06 -3.58
N GLN A 230 -39.80 70.38 -2.27
CA GLN A 230 -38.69 70.02 -1.36
C GLN A 230 -38.72 68.57 -0.92
N ASP A 231 -39.86 67.91 -0.84
CA ASP A 231 -40.01 66.54 -0.44
C ASP A 231 -39.72 65.57 -1.63
N VAL A 232 -39.95 66.04 -2.85
CA VAL A 232 -39.67 65.28 -4.09
C VAL A 232 -38.20 65.01 -4.28
N ASP A 233 -37.33 65.89 -3.78
CA ASP A 233 -35.85 65.73 -3.94
C ASP A 233 -35.25 64.62 -3.05
N TYR A 234 -35.87 64.24 -1.95
CA TYR A 234 -35.41 63.18 -1.05
C TYR A 234 -35.91 61.79 -1.47
N LEU A 235 -37.04 61.68 -2.10
CA LEU A 235 -37.65 60.39 -2.50
C LEU A 235 -36.80 59.59 -3.48
N PRO A 236 -36.18 60.19 -4.51
CA PRO A 236 -35.25 59.45 -5.41
C PRO A 236 -34.04 58.85 -4.66
N ARG A 237 -33.55 59.53 -3.62
CA ARG A 237 -32.44 59.05 -2.79
C ARG A 237 -32.82 57.82 -1.94
N VAL A 238 -34.06 57.80 -1.45
CA VAL A 238 -34.62 56.66 -0.69
C VAL A 238 -34.84 55.48 -1.64
N GLU A 239 -35.41 55.74 -2.81
CA GLU A 239 -35.62 54.73 -3.87
C GLU A 239 -34.31 54.09 -4.30
N ASP A 240 -33.27 54.92 -4.52
CA ASP A 240 -31.92 54.44 -4.90
C ASP A 240 -31.27 53.58 -3.80
N ASN A 241 -31.43 53.96 -2.52
CA ASN A 241 -30.92 53.18 -1.40
C ASN A 241 -31.65 51.82 -1.27
N VAL A 242 -32.95 51.78 -1.44
CA VAL A 242 -33.75 50.55 -1.38
C VAL A 242 -33.39 49.64 -2.54
N ASP A 243 -33.17 50.17 -3.73
CA ASP A 243 -32.70 49.44 -4.92
C ASP A 243 -31.27 48.91 -4.77
N GLN A 244 -30.40 49.71 -4.15
CA GLN A 244 -29.04 49.26 -3.80
C GLN A 244 -29.06 48.10 -2.79
N MET A 245 -29.92 48.16 -1.75
CA MET A 245 -30.10 47.07 -0.80
C MET A 245 -30.63 45.82 -1.49
N SER A 246 -31.62 45.94 -2.35
CA SER A 246 -32.19 44.83 -3.12
C SER A 246 -31.17 44.17 -4.02
N ARG A 247 -30.30 44.94 -4.69
CA ARG A 247 -29.20 44.44 -5.50
C ARG A 247 -28.17 43.73 -4.67
N LYS A 248 -27.72 44.31 -3.55
CA LYS A 248 -26.71 43.66 -2.67
C LYS A 248 -27.21 42.36 -2.07
N ILE A 249 -28.47 42.26 -1.68
CA ILE A 249 -29.09 41.01 -1.20
C ILE A 249 -29.11 39.97 -2.30
N SER A 250 -29.38 40.34 -3.54
CA SER A 250 -29.37 39.45 -4.69
C SER A 250 -27.93 39.00 -5.04
N GLU A 251 -26.96 39.90 -4.97
CA GLU A 251 -25.55 39.60 -5.21
C GLU A 251 -25.00 38.55 -4.24
N ILE A 252 -25.32 38.65 -2.94
CA ILE A 252 -24.92 37.67 -1.92
C ILE A 252 -25.42 36.26 -2.27
N LEU A 253 -26.60 36.12 -2.84
CA LEU A 253 -27.14 34.83 -3.30
C LEU A 253 -26.45 34.29 -4.53
N TYR A 254 -26.06 35.15 -5.48
CA TYR A 254 -25.50 34.73 -6.76
C TYR A 254 -23.97 34.52 -6.73
N GLU A 255 -23.26 35.22 -5.86
CA GLU A 255 -21.80 35.11 -5.75
C GLU A 255 -21.36 33.73 -5.18
N ASP A 256 -22.16 33.23 -4.24
CA ASP A 256 -21.91 31.93 -3.61
C ASP A 256 -22.28 30.73 -4.54
N GLN A 257 -23.18 30.93 -5.51
CA GLN A 257 -23.46 29.93 -6.57
C GLN A 257 -22.35 29.81 -7.63
N ARG A 258 -21.45 30.79 -7.73
CA ARG A 258 -20.36 30.84 -8.71
C ARG A 258 -19.01 30.37 -8.21
N SER A 259 -18.85 30.08 -6.92
CA SER A 259 -17.62 29.44 -6.42
C SER A 259 -17.63 27.98 -6.87
N PRO A 260 -16.91 27.62 -7.96
CA PRO A 260 -16.79 26.23 -8.36
C PRO A 260 -16.05 25.51 -7.23
N ILE A 261 -16.62 24.42 -6.76
CA ILE A 261 -15.95 23.45 -5.92
C ILE A 261 -14.73 22.97 -6.69
N THR A 262 -13.57 23.62 -6.47
CA THR A 262 -12.29 23.07 -6.88
C THR A 262 -12.04 21.84 -6.01
N THR A 263 -12.31 20.69 -6.60
CA THR A 263 -11.96 19.35 -6.10
C THR A 263 -10.45 19.16 -6.07
#